data_056727d4695b542e475efabe69f9c10a
#
_entry.id   056727d4695b542e475efabe69f9c10a
#
_cell.length_a   1.000
_cell.length_b   1.000
_cell.length_c   1.000
_cell.angle_alpha   90.00
_cell.angle_beta   90.00
_cell.angle_gamma   90.00
#
_symmetry.space_group_name_H-M   'P 1'
#
loop_
_entity.id
_entity.type
_entity.pdbx_description
1 polymer ?
#
loop_
_entity_poly.entity_id
_entity_poly.type
_entity_poly.pdbx_seq_one_letter_code
_entity_poly.pdbx_strand_id
1 'polypeptide(L)'
;GFHVSIMADSTSRWAEALREISGRLEEMPAEEGYPAYLPSRLAQFYERAGYVETLNHQEGSVTIIGAVSPPGGDFSEPVTENTKRFVNAFLALDKKLAYARHYPAIGYLTSYSGYTKSLEDYYAQEVAEDLLTVREEMMAILGEEEKLNSIVQLVGEDVLPDDQRITIEIAKVIKRGFLQQNAMHKDDTFVPLKKQYEMLKVIKHLNDRALDAHRKSIPLSEIRNPKLFEDVVKMKYTVPNDDLSKIDDLHFEINSYFDMVIEKYSNRKDVI
;
A
#
# COMPACT_ATOMS: atom_id res chain seq x y z
N GLY A 1 12.89 -15.35 -26.92
CA GLY A 1 12.18 -15.29 -25.67
C GLY A 1 11.05 -14.28 -25.67
N PHE A 2 10.01 -14.57 -24.90
CA PHE A 2 8.88 -13.68 -24.69
C PHE A 2 8.67 -13.49 -23.20
N HIS A 3 8.13 -12.32 -22.82
CA HIS A 3 7.61 -12.09 -21.48
C HIS A 3 6.10 -12.32 -21.51
N VAL A 4 5.62 -13.31 -20.75
CA VAL A 4 4.22 -13.75 -20.78
C VAL A 4 3.58 -13.54 -19.41
N SER A 5 2.39 -12.94 -19.35
CA SER A 5 1.56 -12.86 -18.16
C SER A 5 0.37 -13.80 -18.28
N ILE A 6 0.17 -14.63 -17.26
CA ILE A 6 -0.99 -15.52 -17.13
C ILE A 6 -1.88 -14.96 -16.01
N MET A 7 -3.13 -14.67 -16.33
CA MET A 7 -4.13 -14.23 -15.34
C MET A 7 -5.15 -15.36 -15.18
N ALA A 8 -5.18 -16.00 -14.00
CA ALA A 8 -6.07 -17.08 -13.68
C ALA A 8 -7.17 -16.62 -12.70
N ASP A 9 -8.37 -16.40 -13.20
CA ASP A 9 -9.55 -16.06 -12.41
C ASP A 9 -10.61 -17.16 -12.53
N SER A 10 -10.76 -18.03 -11.53
CA SER A 10 -10.00 -18.08 -10.28
C SER A 10 -9.45 -19.51 -10.06
N THR A 11 -8.33 -19.59 -9.36
CA THR A 11 -7.75 -20.89 -8.96
C THR A 11 -8.62 -21.62 -7.93
N SER A 12 -9.50 -20.93 -7.20
CA SER A 12 -10.51 -21.54 -6.33
C SER A 12 -11.47 -22.45 -7.10
N ARG A 13 -11.91 -22.05 -8.30
CA ARG A 13 -12.76 -22.89 -9.16
C ARG A 13 -12.04 -24.15 -9.65
N TRP A 14 -10.78 -24.04 -9.95
CA TRP A 14 -9.97 -25.20 -10.28
C TRP A 14 -9.81 -26.15 -9.08
N ALA A 15 -9.60 -25.63 -7.88
CA ALA A 15 -9.54 -26.44 -6.66
C ALA A 15 -10.89 -27.12 -6.36
N GLU A 16 -12.03 -26.42 -6.53
CA GLU A 16 -13.37 -27.02 -6.44
C GLU A 16 -13.54 -28.21 -7.41
N ALA A 17 -13.09 -28.05 -8.65
CA ALA A 17 -13.11 -29.14 -9.64
C ALA A 17 -12.24 -30.34 -9.21
N LEU A 18 -11.06 -30.10 -8.64
CA LEU A 18 -10.22 -31.17 -8.07
C LEU A 18 -10.93 -31.90 -6.94
N ARG A 19 -11.60 -31.17 -6.03
CA ARG A 19 -12.39 -31.76 -4.94
C ARG A 19 -13.51 -32.66 -5.48
N GLU A 20 -14.23 -32.19 -6.51
CA GLU A 20 -15.32 -32.95 -7.12
C GLU A 20 -14.79 -34.23 -7.79
N ILE A 21 -13.69 -34.15 -8.53
CA ILE A 21 -13.06 -35.29 -9.20
C ILE A 21 -12.59 -36.33 -8.17
N SER A 22 -11.87 -35.89 -7.12
CA SER A 22 -11.36 -36.79 -6.08
C SER A 22 -12.52 -37.50 -5.33
N GLY A 23 -13.62 -36.77 -5.09
CA GLY A 23 -14.82 -37.36 -4.49
C GLY A 23 -15.47 -38.42 -5.37
N ARG A 24 -15.52 -38.22 -6.69
CA ARG A 24 -16.04 -39.24 -7.65
C ARG A 24 -15.11 -40.45 -7.77
N LEU A 25 -13.82 -40.26 -7.51
CA LEU A 25 -12.84 -41.37 -7.52
C LEU A 25 -12.73 -42.07 -6.16
N GLU A 26 -13.58 -41.68 -5.20
CA GLU A 26 -13.61 -42.19 -3.82
C GLU A 26 -12.24 -42.08 -3.11
N GLU A 27 -11.44 -41.05 -3.46
CA GLU A 27 -10.19 -40.76 -2.78
C GLU A 27 -10.44 -40.26 -1.36
N MET A 28 -9.54 -40.57 -0.42
CA MET A 28 -9.67 -40.13 0.96
C MET A 28 -9.59 -38.61 1.04
N PRO A 29 -10.62 -37.90 1.49
CA PRO A 29 -10.59 -36.44 1.62
C PRO A 29 -9.68 -36.00 2.77
N ALA A 30 -9.01 -34.87 2.57
CA ALA A 30 -8.32 -34.12 3.60
C ALA A 30 -9.20 -32.96 4.12
N GLU A 31 -8.58 -31.86 4.51
CA GLU A 31 -9.23 -30.68 5.07
C GLU A 31 -10.32 -30.14 4.11
N GLU A 32 -11.51 -29.85 4.66
CA GLU A 32 -12.69 -29.37 3.93
C GLU A 32 -13.11 -30.18 2.67
N GLY A 33 -12.74 -31.46 2.65
CA GLY A 33 -13.07 -32.35 1.54
C GLY A 33 -12.18 -32.20 0.31
N TYR A 34 -11.11 -31.41 0.39
CA TYR A 34 -10.11 -31.35 -0.68
C TYR A 34 -9.20 -32.57 -0.67
N PRO A 35 -8.62 -32.94 -1.84
CA PRO A 35 -7.64 -34.02 -1.89
C PRO A 35 -6.36 -33.65 -1.16
N ALA A 36 -5.68 -34.60 -0.54
CA ALA A 36 -4.44 -34.38 0.21
C ALA A 36 -3.29 -33.83 -0.67
N TYR A 37 -3.39 -33.97 -1.98
CA TYR A 37 -2.41 -33.46 -2.95
C TYR A 37 -2.70 -32.02 -3.44
N LEU A 38 -3.75 -31.34 -2.94
CA LEU A 38 -4.04 -29.96 -3.32
C LEU A 38 -2.84 -29.02 -3.18
N PRO A 39 -2.09 -29.02 -2.05
CA PRO A 39 -0.91 -28.16 -1.91
C PRO A 39 0.14 -28.38 -3.00
N SER A 40 0.44 -29.63 -3.32
CA SER A 40 1.44 -29.97 -4.34
C SER A 40 0.99 -29.56 -5.75
N ARG A 41 -0.31 -29.61 -6.04
CA ARG A 41 -0.86 -29.15 -7.32
C ARG A 41 -0.79 -27.63 -7.45
N LEU A 42 -1.07 -26.90 -6.38
CA LEU A 42 -0.90 -25.45 -6.34
C LEU A 42 0.57 -25.05 -6.53
N ALA A 43 1.50 -25.72 -5.81
CA ALA A 43 2.92 -25.50 -5.97
C ALA A 43 3.35 -25.70 -7.43
N GLN A 44 3.02 -26.85 -8.05
CA GLN A 44 3.32 -27.15 -9.45
C GLN A 44 2.78 -26.13 -10.45
N PHE A 45 1.65 -25.48 -10.14
CA PHE A 45 1.09 -24.41 -10.97
C PHE A 45 1.92 -23.15 -10.87
N TYR A 46 2.19 -22.66 -9.65
CA TYR A 46 2.91 -21.40 -9.44
C TYR A 46 4.41 -21.50 -9.71
N GLU A 47 5.04 -22.67 -9.54
CA GLU A 47 6.45 -22.93 -9.88
C GLU A 47 6.79 -22.75 -11.36
N ARG A 48 5.78 -22.69 -12.23
CA ARG A 48 5.96 -22.37 -13.65
C ARG A 48 6.28 -20.91 -13.92
N ALA A 49 6.05 -20.04 -12.96
CA ALA A 49 6.48 -18.64 -13.02
C ALA A 49 8.01 -18.57 -12.85
N GLY A 50 8.64 -17.72 -13.64
CA GLY A 50 10.09 -17.54 -13.54
C GLY A 50 10.64 -16.67 -14.65
N TYR A 51 11.86 -16.24 -14.47
CA TYR A 51 12.68 -15.53 -15.44
C TYR A 51 13.85 -16.43 -15.83
N VAL A 52 14.03 -16.66 -17.11
CA VAL A 52 14.98 -17.65 -17.62
C VAL A 52 15.69 -17.18 -18.88
N GLU A 53 16.90 -17.63 -19.08
CA GLU A 53 17.54 -17.64 -20.39
C GLU A 53 17.10 -18.90 -21.15
N THR A 54 16.56 -18.72 -22.34
CA THR A 54 16.09 -19.81 -23.21
C THR A 54 17.27 -20.53 -23.83
N LEU A 55 17.03 -21.74 -24.37
CA LEU A 55 18.05 -22.51 -25.13
C LEU A 55 18.60 -21.74 -26.35
N ASN A 56 17.92 -20.71 -26.80
CA ASN A 56 18.35 -19.87 -27.91
C ASN A 56 19.04 -18.56 -27.42
N HIS A 57 19.55 -18.55 -26.18
CA HIS A 57 20.23 -17.40 -25.56
C HIS A 57 19.41 -16.09 -25.57
N GLN A 58 18.11 -16.21 -25.45
CA GLN A 58 17.20 -15.06 -25.29
C GLN A 58 16.56 -15.10 -23.91
N GLU A 59 16.39 -13.94 -23.32
CA GLU A 59 15.68 -13.80 -22.06
C GLU A 59 14.17 -13.97 -22.25
N GLY A 60 13.52 -14.60 -21.29
CA GLY A 60 12.08 -14.79 -21.27
C GLY A 60 11.55 -14.94 -19.86
N SER A 61 10.28 -14.61 -19.66
CA SER A 61 9.65 -14.75 -18.34
C SER A 61 8.20 -15.21 -18.44
N VAL A 62 7.77 -15.90 -17.39
CA VAL A 62 6.36 -16.20 -17.14
C VAL A 62 5.98 -15.60 -15.79
N THR A 63 5.01 -14.68 -15.79
CA THR A 63 4.40 -14.11 -14.59
C THR A 63 3.01 -14.70 -14.42
N ILE A 64 2.71 -15.24 -13.24
CA ILE A 64 1.38 -15.80 -12.94
C ILE A 64 0.69 -14.92 -11.90
N ILE A 65 -0.51 -14.46 -12.24
CA ILE A 65 -1.42 -13.72 -11.36
C ILE A 65 -2.64 -14.62 -11.15
N GLY A 66 -2.70 -15.28 -9.99
CA GLY A 66 -3.80 -16.15 -9.63
C GLY A 66 -4.77 -15.46 -8.68
N ALA A 67 -6.05 -15.39 -9.05
CA ALA A 67 -7.09 -14.94 -8.14
C ALA A 67 -7.57 -16.10 -7.28
N VAL A 68 -7.75 -15.85 -5.99
CA VAL A 68 -8.44 -16.75 -5.05
C VAL A 68 -9.71 -16.08 -4.54
N SER A 69 -10.77 -16.86 -4.33
CA SER A 69 -12.08 -16.37 -3.92
C SER A 69 -12.52 -17.10 -2.65
N PRO A 70 -11.91 -16.78 -1.49
CA PRO A 70 -12.25 -17.45 -0.24
C PRO A 70 -13.70 -17.18 0.18
N PRO A 71 -14.48 -18.22 0.53
CA PRO A 71 -15.85 -18.06 1.01
C PRO A 71 -15.91 -17.12 2.22
N GLY A 72 -16.83 -16.16 2.20
CA GLY A 72 -16.94 -15.17 3.28
C GLY A 72 -15.79 -14.18 3.41
N GLY A 73 -14.72 -14.31 2.63
CA GLY A 73 -13.47 -13.56 2.78
C GLY A 73 -12.55 -14.12 3.85
N ASP A 74 -12.70 -15.39 4.20
CA ASP A 74 -11.86 -16.09 5.16
C ASP A 74 -10.57 -16.59 4.50
N PHE A 75 -9.46 -15.92 4.79
CA PHE A 75 -8.14 -16.27 4.25
C PHE A 75 -7.50 -17.50 4.90
N SER A 76 -8.14 -18.13 5.87
CA SER A 76 -7.70 -19.37 6.50
C SER A 76 -8.20 -20.63 5.78
N GLU A 77 -9.08 -20.47 4.75
CA GLU A 77 -9.54 -21.60 3.97
C GLU A 77 -8.37 -22.29 3.21
N PRO A 78 -8.47 -23.64 2.97
CA PRO A 78 -7.31 -24.44 2.51
C PRO A 78 -6.69 -23.96 1.20
N VAL A 79 -7.48 -23.49 0.22
CA VAL A 79 -6.93 -23.06 -1.08
C VAL A 79 -6.13 -21.77 -0.93
N THR A 80 -6.66 -20.80 -0.20
CA THR A 80 -6.00 -19.51 0.05
C THR A 80 -4.77 -19.69 0.91
N GLU A 81 -4.87 -20.46 2.00
CA GLU A 81 -3.73 -20.69 2.90
C GLU A 81 -2.57 -21.40 2.18
N ASN A 82 -2.86 -22.44 1.42
CA ASN A 82 -1.83 -23.13 0.65
C ASN A 82 -1.27 -22.25 -0.48
N THR A 83 -2.12 -21.47 -1.17
CA THR A 83 -1.62 -20.54 -2.19
C THR A 83 -0.63 -19.54 -1.60
N LYS A 84 -0.93 -18.95 -0.45
CA LYS A 84 -0.03 -17.99 0.26
C LYS A 84 1.34 -18.58 0.61
N ARG A 85 1.45 -19.91 0.77
CA ARG A 85 2.72 -20.57 1.05
C ARG A 85 3.67 -20.63 -0.16
N PHE A 86 3.10 -20.58 -1.38
CA PHE A 86 3.87 -20.76 -2.63
C PHE A 86 4.07 -19.46 -3.41
N VAL A 87 3.35 -18.37 -3.05
CA VAL A 87 3.47 -17.09 -3.75
C VAL A 87 4.27 -16.10 -2.91
N ASN A 88 5.13 -15.33 -3.57
CA ASN A 88 5.91 -14.28 -2.91
C ASN A 88 5.15 -12.97 -2.73
N ALA A 89 4.07 -12.75 -3.47
CA ALA A 89 3.24 -11.56 -3.35
C ALA A 89 1.77 -11.95 -3.17
N PHE A 90 1.12 -11.31 -2.22
CA PHE A 90 -0.30 -11.48 -1.94
C PHE A 90 -0.98 -10.13 -1.80
N LEU A 91 -1.99 -9.89 -2.62
CA LEU A 91 -2.80 -8.68 -2.62
C LEU A 91 -4.18 -9.02 -2.07
N ALA A 92 -4.43 -8.66 -0.81
CA ALA A 92 -5.69 -8.90 -0.13
C ALA A 92 -6.74 -7.86 -0.55
N LEU A 93 -7.81 -8.27 -1.18
CA LEU A 93 -8.94 -7.37 -1.47
C LEU A 93 -9.76 -7.12 -0.21
N ASP A 94 -10.02 -5.84 0.08
CA ASP A 94 -10.75 -5.40 1.28
C ASP A 94 -12.14 -4.85 0.92
N LYS A 95 -13.18 -5.49 1.49
CA LYS A 95 -14.57 -5.07 1.28
C LYS A 95 -14.88 -3.68 1.86
N LYS A 96 -14.25 -3.31 3.01
CA LYS A 96 -14.46 -2.00 3.63
C LYS A 96 -13.94 -0.88 2.73
N LEU A 97 -12.75 -1.06 2.14
CA LEU A 97 -12.19 -0.11 1.16
C LEU A 97 -13.08 0.00 -0.08
N ALA A 98 -13.59 -1.12 -0.60
CA ALA A 98 -14.50 -1.11 -1.75
C ALA A 98 -15.80 -0.35 -1.45
N TYR A 99 -16.44 -0.58 -0.30
CA TYR A 99 -17.63 0.15 0.12
C TYR A 99 -17.37 1.64 0.35
N ALA A 100 -16.18 1.99 0.83
CA ALA A 100 -15.74 3.37 0.97
C ALA A 100 -15.35 4.02 -0.39
N ARG A 101 -15.46 3.30 -1.50
CA ARG A 101 -15.00 3.73 -2.85
C ARG A 101 -13.53 4.12 -2.90
N HIS A 102 -12.73 3.48 -2.06
CA HIS A 102 -11.27 3.58 -2.09
C HIS A 102 -10.75 2.53 -3.07
N TYR A 103 -10.29 2.95 -4.22
CA TYR A 103 -9.77 2.07 -5.25
C TYR A 103 -8.28 2.40 -5.54
N PRO A 104 -7.44 1.36 -5.82
CA PRO A 104 -7.76 -0.06 -5.72
C PRO A 104 -8.10 -0.47 -4.28
N ALA A 105 -9.10 -1.37 -4.13
CA ALA A 105 -9.57 -1.83 -2.83
C ALA A 105 -8.64 -2.94 -2.26
N ILE A 106 -7.35 -2.66 -2.20
CA ILE A 106 -6.30 -3.56 -1.71
C ILE A 106 -5.94 -3.17 -0.27
N GLY A 107 -6.06 -4.13 0.63
CA GLY A 107 -5.70 -3.95 2.04
C GLY A 107 -4.20 -3.76 2.21
N TYR A 108 -3.78 -2.55 2.47
CA TYR A 108 -2.37 -2.15 2.53
C TYR A 108 -1.62 -2.70 3.75
N LEU A 109 -2.31 -3.09 4.82
CA LEU A 109 -1.71 -3.73 6.00
C LEU A 109 -1.70 -5.26 5.95
N THR A 110 -2.60 -5.85 5.13
CA THR A 110 -2.75 -7.31 5.01
C THR A 110 -2.04 -7.88 3.78
N SER A 111 -1.79 -7.04 2.79
CA SER A 111 -1.04 -7.41 1.59
C SER A 111 0.46 -7.39 1.86
N TYR A 112 1.20 -8.26 1.16
CA TYR A 112 2.66 -8.30 1.28
C TYR A 112 3.34 -8.67 -0.04
N SER A 113 4.63 -8.36 -0.12
CA SER A 113 5.51 -8.80 -1.19
C SER A 113 6.87 -9.21 -0.61
N GLY A 114 7.27 -10.44 -0.85
CA GLY A 114 8.61 -10.95 -0.54
C GLY A 114 9.69 -10.44 -1.50
N TYR A 115 9.31 -9.83 -2.62
CA TYR A 115 10.26 -9.30 -3.61
C TYR A 115 10.96 -8.02 -3.15
N THR A 116 10.47 -7.34 -2.13
CA THR A 116 10.99 -6.02 -1.69
C THR A 116 12.49 -6.08 -1.42
N LYS A 117 12.96 -7.12 -0.71
CA LYS A 117 14.40 -7.29 -0.41
C LYS A 117 15.23 -7.64 -1.64
N SER A 118 14.71 -8.48 -2.53
CA SER A 118 15.45 -8.88 -3.74
C SER A 118 15.54 -7.78 -4.79
N LEU A 119 14.70 -6.76 -4.69
CA LEU A 119 14.67 -5.59 -5.57
C LEU A 119 15.28 -4.34 -4.94
N GLU A 120 15.90 -4.44 -3.77
CA GLU A 120 16.49 -3.30 -3.05
C GLU A 120 17.52 -2.56 -3.89
N ASP A 121 18.48 -3.29 -4.48
CA ASP A 121 19.51 -2.72 -5.36
C ASP A 121 18.90 -2.05 -6.60
N TYR A 122 17.86 -2.65 -7.18
CA TYR A 122 17.13 -2.09 -8.31
C TYR A 122 16.45 -0.76 -7.93
N TYR A 123 15.75 -0.72 -6.81
CA TYR A 123 15.11 0.51 -6.34
C TYR A 123 16.12 1.61 -6.00
N ALA A 124 17.24 1.24 -5.38
CA ALA A 124 18.31 2.19 -5.06
C ALA A 124 18.93 2.83 -6.31
N GLN A 125 19.14 2.05 -7.36
CA GLN A 125 19.73 2.52 -8.61
C GLN A 125 18.75 3.30 -9.50
N GLU A 126 17.52 2.81 -9.64
CA GLU A 126 16.55 3.37 -10.59
C GLU A 126 15.72 4.51 -10.01
N VAL A 127 15.58 4.58 -8.68
CA VAL A 127 14.72 5.56 -8.02
C VAL A 127 15.49 6.36 -6.98
N ALA A 128 15.80 5.77 -5.81
CA ALA A 128 16.54 6.39 -4.72
C ALA A 128 16.95 5.36 -3.66
N GLU A 129 18.07 5.59 -3.00
CA GLU A 129 18.62 4.70 -1.96
C GLU A 129 17.70 4.58 -0.74
N ASP A 130 16.94 5.62 -0.40
CA ASP A 130 16.08 5.67 0.78
C ASP A 130 14.60 5.34 0.50
N LEU A 131 14.23 4.95 -0.74
CA LEU A 131 12.83 4.64 -1.10
C LEU A 131 12.19 3.63 -0.14
N LEU A 132 12.89 2.54 0.17
CA LEU A 132 12.34 1.49 1.05
C LEU A 132 12.20 1.98 2.49
N THR A 133 13.13 2.80 2.97
CA THR A 133 13.07 3.43 4.30
C THR A 133 11.86 4.36 4.40
N VAL A 134 11.67 5.24 3.42
CA VAL A 134 10.49 6.14 3.37
C VAL A 134 9.19 5.35 3.31
N ARG A 135 9.14 4.27 2.52
CA ARG A 135 7.99 3.37 2.47
C ARG A 135 7.68 2.74 3.84
N GLU A 136 8.70 2.25 4.55
CA GLU A 136 8.54 1.66 5.88
C GLU A 136 8.01 2.66 6.91
N GLU A 137 8.48 3.90 6.87
CA GLU A 137 7.96 4.98 7.71
C GLU A 137 6.47 5.24 7.45
N MET A 138 6.05 5.29 6.18
CA MET A 138 4.64 5.46 5.82
C MET A 138 3.78 4.26 6.27
N MET A 139 4.31 3.05 6.15
CA MET A 139 3.64 1.84 6.65
C MET A 139 3.51 1.84 8.18
N ALA A 140 4.51 2.35 8.91
CA ALA A 140 4.45 2.50 10.36
C ALA A 140 3.34 3.46 10.79
N ILE A 141 3.18 4.61 10.09
CA ILE A 141 2.08 5.57 10.32
C ILE A 141 0.72 4.90 10.12
N LEU A 142 0.55 4.15 9.03
CA LEU A 142 -0.70 3.44 8.74
C LEU A 142 -1.01 2.35 9.78
N GLY A 143 0.02 1.63 10.25
CA GLY A 143 -0.13 0.61 11.28
C GLY A 143 -0.47 1.20 12.66
N GLU A 144 0.06 2.38 12.98
CA GLU A 144 -0.30 3.09 14.20
C GLU A 144 -1.72 3.66 14.12
N GLU A 145 -2.10 4.24 12.99
CA GLU A 145 -3.47 4.76 12.78
C GLU A 145 -4.53 3.66 12.91
N GLU A 146 -4.27 2.41 12.45
CA GLU A 146 -5.22 1.31 12.61
C GLU A 146 -5.48 0.97 14.09
N LYS A 147 -4.42 1.02 14.95
CA LYS A 147 -4.58 0.86 16.39
C LYS A 147 -5.37 2.02 17.01
N LEU A 148 -5.05 3.25 16.62
CA LEU A 148 -5.74 4.45 17.10
C LEU A 148 -7.21 4.47 16.68
N ASN A 149 -7.55 4.03 15.47
CA ASN A 149 -8.94 3.92 15.01
C ASN A 149 -9.78 3.01 15.89
N SER A 150 -9.19 1.92 16.38
CA SER A 150 -9.89 1.03 17.32
C SER A 150 -10.24 1.74 18.63
N ILE A 151 -9.39 2.65 19.09
CA ILE A 151 -9.63 3.47 20.29
C ILE A 151 -10.68 4.56 19.96
N VAL A 152 -10.53 5.25 18.84
CA VAL A 152 -11.46 6.31 18.39
C VAL A 152 -12.90 5.79 18.29
N GLN A 153 -13.10 4.58 17.79
CA GLN A 153 -14.43 3.97 17.71
C GLN A 153 -15.09 3.76 19.07
N LEU A 154 -14.31 3.63 20.15
CA LEU A 154 -14.82 3.38 21.50
C LEU A 154 -15.05 4.67 22.29
N VAL A 155 -14.11 5.63 22.18
CA VAL A 155 -14.10 6.81 23.06
C VAL A 155 -14.14 8.17 22.34
N GLY A 156 -14.05 8.17 21.01
CA GLY A 156 -14.02 9.38 20.19
C GLY A 156 -12.60 9.92 19.96
N GLU A 157 -12.43 10.74 18.91
CA GLU A 157 -11.14 11.33 18.51
C GLU A 157 -10.64 12.39 19.49
N ASP A 158 -11.57 13.08 20.19
CA ASP A 158 -11.24 14.20 21.08
C ASP A 158 -10.47 13.80 22.35
N VAL A 159 -10.49 12.50 22.69
CA VAL A 159 -9.77 11.96 23.85
C VAL A 159 -8.29 11.69 23.54
N LEU A 160 -7.92 11.63 22.27
CA LEU A 160 -6.55 11.34 21.86
C LEU A 160 -5.62 12.56 22.09
N PRO A 161 -4.37 12.32 22.51
CA PRO A 161 -3.31 13.32 22.49
C PRO A 161 -3.09 13.91 21.07
N ASP A 162 -2.60 15.14 21.00
CA ASP A 162 -2.48 15.86 19.73
C ASP A 162 -1.52 15.19 18.73
N ASP A 163 -0.43 14.56 19.21
CA ASP A 163 0.51 13.80 18.38
C ASP A 163 -0.17 12.60 17.68
N GLN A 164 -1.05 11.91 18.40
CA GLN A 164 -1.82 10.79 17.84
C GLN A 164 -2.87 11.30 16.83
N ARG A 165 -3.47 12.46 17.08
CA ARG A 165 -4.39 13.09 16.13
C ARG A 165 -3.67 13.55 14.87
N ILE A 166 -2.42 14.04 14.97
CA ILE A 166 -1.56 14.33 13.80
C ILE A 166 -1.32 13.04 13.00
N THR A 167 -0.98 11.94 13.66
CA THR A 167 -0.79 10.64 13.00
C THR A 167 -2.01 10.21 12.19
N ILE A 168 -3.21 10.37 12.73
CA ILE A 168 -4.48 10.09 12.02
C ILE A 168 -4.64 10.98 10.79
N GLU A 169 -4.34 12.28 10.90
CA GLU A 169 -4.45 13.21 9.76
C GLU A 169 -3.45 12.87 8.65
N ILE A 170 -2.20 12.58 9.01
CA ILE A 170 -1.18 12.16 8.02
C ILE A 170 -1.58 10.83 7.36
N ALA A 171 -2.09 9.87 8.12
CA ALA A 171 -2.61 8.62 7.57
C ALA A 171 -3.77 8.86 6.57
N LYS A 172 -4.65 9.84 6.82
CA LYS A 172 -5.70 10.26 5.86
C LYS A 172 -5.06 10.80 4.58
N VAL A 173 -3.97 11.58 4.67
CA VAL A 173 -3.24 12.09 3.50
C VAL A 173 -2.62 10.93 2.72
N ILE A 174 -1.96 9.97 3.38
CA ILE A 174 -1.39 8.78 2.72
C ILE A 174 -2.49 8.00 1.98
N LYS A 175 -3.61 7.73 2.66
CA LYS A 175 -4.72 6.96 2.08
C LYS A 175 -5.34 7.64 0.87
N ARG A 176 -5.64 8.93 0.96
CA ARG A 176 -6.33 9.69 -0.10
C ARG A 176 -5.40 10.24 -1.16
N GLY A 177 -4.21 10.68 -0.77
CA GLY A 177 -3.24 11.34 -1.65
C GLY A 177 -2.32 10.37 -2.38
N PHE A 178 -2.07 9.18 -1.83
CA PHE A 178 -1.12 8.22 -2.39
C PHE A 178 -1.75 6.86 -2.72
N LEU A 179 -2.42 6.20 -1.77
CA LEU A 179 -2.92 4.83 -1.97
C LEU A 179 -4.17 4.79 -2.86
N GLN A 180 -5.07 5.75 -2.72
CA GLN A 180 -6.26 5.83 -3.57
C GLN A 180 -5.89 6.38 -4.94
N GLN A 181 -6.23 5.64 -6.00
CA GLN A 181 -5.97 6.01 -7.38
C GLN A 181 -7.26 6.20 -8.17
N ASN A 182 -7.20 7.09 -9.16
CA ASN A 182 -8.28 7.29 -10.12
C ASN A 182 -7.85 6.76 -11.49
N ALA A 183 -8.38 5.61 -11.87
CA ALA A 183 -8.08 4.97 -13.15
C ALA A 183 -8.49 5.78 -14.38
N MET A 184 -9.32 6.83 -14.22
CA MET A 184 -9.76 7.70 -15.31
C MET A 184 -8.93 8.97 -15.46
N HIS A 185 -7.98 9.22 -14.55
CA HIS A 185 -7.11 10.39 -14.63
C HIS A 185 -5.76 10.01 -15.23
N LYS A 186 -5.33 10.73 -16.30
CA LYS A 186 -4.12 10.41 -17.06
C LYS A 186 -2.85 10.30 -16.23
N ASP A 187 -2.69 11.16 -15.21
CA ASP A 187 -1.50 11.22 -14.36
C ASP A 187 -1.60 10.37 -13.09
N ASP A 188 -2.74 9.66 -12.87
CA ASP A 188 -2.98 8.81 -11.71
C ASP A 188 -3.29 7.34 -12.09
N THR A 189 -3.67 7.08 -13.35
CA THR A 189 -3.86 5.71 -13.87
C THR A 189 -2.59 4.89 -13.82
N PHE A 190 -1.47 5.49 -14.22
CA PHE A 190 -0.13 4.91 -14.16
C PHE A 190 0.82 5.97 -13.60
N VAL A 191 1.38 5.71 -12.42
CA VAL A 191 2.29 6.63 -11.74
C VAL A 191 3.70 6.06 -11.77
N PRO A 192 4.69 6.73 -12.43
CA PRO A 192 6.08 6.29 -12.45
C PRO A 192 6.68 6.19 -11.05
N LEU A 193 7.58 5.23 -10.82
CA LEU A 193 8.21 5.02 -9.51
C LEU A 193 8.89 6.28 -8.94
N LYS A 194 9.52 7.08 -9.79
CA LYS A 194 10.13 8.37 -9.37
C LYS A 194 9.09 9.33 -8.81
N LYS A 195 7.93 9.48 -9.47
CA LYS A 195 6.84 10.31 -8.94
C LYS A 195 6.27 9.73 -7.64
N GLN A 196 6.09 8.41 -7.55
CA GLN A 196 5.65 7.77 -6.31
C GLN A 196 6.59 8.09 -5.14
N TYR A 197 7.89 7.99 -5.37
CA TYR A 197 8.90 8.32 -4.36
C TYR A 197 8.82 9.80 -3.93
N GLU A 198 8.78 10.73 -4.87
CA GLU A 198 8.67 12.16 -4.56
C GLU A 198 7.37 12.48 -3.81
N MET A 199 6.26 11.86 -4.17
CA MET A 199 5.00 12.00 -3.42
C MET A 199 5.13 11.52 -1.97
N LEU A 200 5.78 10.39 -1.73
CA LEU A 200 6.04 9.90 -0.37
C LEU A 200 6.94 10.86 0.42
N LYS A 201 7.94 11.46 -0.22
CA LYS A 201 8.80 12.49 0.41
C LYS A 201 8.03 13.75 0.81
N VAL A 202 7.10 14.22 -0.02
CA VAL A 202 6.24 15.34 0.34
C VAL A 202 5.40 15.01 1.58
N ILE A 203 4.80 13.81 1.63
CA ILE A 203 4.00 13.39 2.78
C ILE A 203 4.87 13.23 4.03
N LYS A 204 6.07 12.64 3.90
CA LYS A 204 7.04 12.56 4.99
C LYS A 204 7.42 13.95 5.50
N HIS A 205 7.74 14.86 4.59
CA HIS A 205 8.08 16.24 4.95
C HIS A 205 6.94 16.94 5.68
N LEU A 206 5.70 16.79 5.22
CA LEU A 206 4.52 17.33 5.91
C LEU A 206 4.41 16.76 7.34
N ASN A 207 4.60 15.44 7.50
CA ASN A 207 4.59 14.78 8.80
C ASN A 207 5.69 15.33 9.73
N ASP A 208 6.91 15.43 9.25
CA ASP A 208 8.07 15.89 10.03
C ASP A 208 7.86 17.32 10.51
N ARG A 209 7.33 18.21 9.65
CA ARG A 209 7.02 19.60 9.99
C ARG A 209 5.84 19.71 10.98
N ALA A 210 4.82 18.88 10.82
CA ALA A 210 3.68 18.84 11.74
C ALA A 210 4.11 18.41 13.15
N LEU A 211 4.96 17.37 13.26
CA LEU A 211 5.50 16.91 14.53
C LEU A 211 6.48 17.92 15.16
N ASP A 212 7.30 18.61 14.36
CA ASP A 212 8.17 19.69 14.86
C ASP A 212 7.34 20.84 15.44
N ALA A 213 6.29 21.27 14.75
CA ALA A 213 5.36 22.28 15.24
C ALA A 213 4.68 21.86 16.55
N HIS A 214 4.25 20.60 16.65
CA HIS A 214 3.67 20.06 17.88
C HIS A 214 4.68 20.09 19.05
N ARG A 215 5.93 19.68 18.84
CA ARG A 215 7.00 19.74 19.84
C ARG A 215 7.26 21.17 20.34
N LYS A 216 7.00 22.16 19.51
CA LYS A 216 7.06 23.60 19.88
C LYS A 216 5.78 24.13 20.52
N SER A 217 4.85 23.24 20.89
CA SER A 217 3.57 23.54 21.54
C SER A 217 2.65 24.43 20.70
N ILE A 218 2.66 24.26 19.39
CA ILE A 218 1.72 24.91 18.48
C ILE A 218 0.39 24.14 18.53
N PRO A 219 -0.75 24.85 18.66
CA PRO A 219 -2.06 24.20 18.71
C PRO A 219 -2.37 23.38 17.46
N LEU A 220 -3.04 22.24 17.64
CA LEU A 220 -3.42 21.34 16.54
C LEU A 220 -4.26 22.05 15.47
N SER A 221 -5.08 23.03 15.84
CA SER A 221 -5.88 23.82 14.89
C SER A 221 -5.05 24.61 13.88
N GLU A 222 -3.84 25.01 14.24
CA GLU A 222 -2.89 25.67 13.33
C GLU A 222 -2.08 24.64 12.56
N ILE A 223 -1.73 23.47 13.15
CA ILE A 223 -1.03 22.39 12.46
C ILE A 223 -1.90 21.81 11.34
N ARG A 224 -3.19 21.60 11.61
CA ARG A 224 -4.18 21.11 10.63
C ARG A 224 -4.62 22.22 9.68
N ASN A 225 -3.75 22.66 8.77
CA ASN A 225 -4.14 23.58 7.72
C ASN A 225 -4.92 22.82 6.61
N PRO A 226 -6.26 23.02 6.49
CA PRO A 226 -7.06 22.25 5.54
C PRO A 226 -6.63 22.47 4.09
N LYS A 227 -6.18 23.68 3.72
CA LYS A 227 -5.73 23.99 2.37
C LYS A 227 -4.44 23.25 2.04
N LEU A 228 -3.42 23.37 2.89
CA LEU A 228 -2.12 22.74 2.68
C LEU A 228 -2.24 21.19 2.57
N PHE A 229 -3.02 20.58 3.47
CA PHE A 229 -3.26 19.14 3.45
C PHE A 229 -4.01 18.69 2.18
N GLU A 230 -4.98 19.49 1.73
CA GLU A 230 -5.73 19.23 0.50
C GLU A 230 -4.84 19.37 -0.75
N ASP A 231 -3.94 20.36 -0.77
CA ASP A 231 -2.99 20.55 -1.89
C ASP A 231 -2.03 19.37 -1.99
N VAL A 232 -1.54 18.84 -0.85
CA VAL A 232 -0.74 17.59 -0.81
C VAL A 232 -1.57 16.39 -1.29
N VAL A 233 -2.83 16.24 -0.88
CA VAL A 233 -3.70 15.16 -1.38
C VAL A 233 -3.91 15.25 -2.89
N LYS A 234 -4.01 16.46 -3.44
CA LYS A 234 -4.23 16.70 -4.88
C LYS A 234 -2.98 16.57 -5.74
N MET A 235 -1.77 16.48 -5.16
CA MET A 235 -0.52 16.42 -5.92
C MET A 235 -0.52 15.31 -6.98
N LYS A 236 -1.18 14.17 -6.71
CA LYS A 236 -1.32 13.07 -7.67
C LYS A 236 -1.97 13.48 -9.00
N TYR A 237 -2.81 14.53 -8.98
CA TYR A 237 -3.49 15.09 -10.16
C TYR A 237 -2.81 16.34 -10.70
N THR A 238 -2.27 17.18 -9.82
CA THR A 238 -1.72 18.50 -10.17
C THR A 238 -0.28 18.44 -10.65
N VAL A 239 0.45 17.39 -10.26
CA VAL A 239 1.81 17.13 -10.72
C VAL A 239 1.77 16.16 -11.90
N PRO A 240 2.17 16.57 -13.12
CA PRO A 240 2.25 15.67 -14.27
C PRO A 240 3.29 14.56 -14.04
N ASN A 241 3.15 13.43 -14.78
CA ASN A 241 4.10 12.31 -14.68
C ASN A 241 5.45 12.60 -15.34
N ASP A 242 5.50 13.55 -16.27
CA ASP A 242 6.67 13.96 -17.05
C ASP A 242 7.38 15.21 -16.51
N ASP A 243 6.74 15.94 -15.57
CA ASP A 243 7.31 17.14 -14.95
C ASP A 243 7.00 17.18 -13.46
N LEU A 244 8.03 16.91 -12.65
CA LEU A 244 7.93 16.87 -11.18
C LEU A 244 8.29 18.22 -10.50
N SER A 245 8.52 19.30 -11.25
CA SER A 245 8.95 20.60 -10.70
C SER A 245 7.98 21.17 -9.65
N LYS A 246 6.68 20.90 -9.79
CA LYS A 246 5.67 21.29 -8.80
C LYS A 246 5.79 20.61 -7.43
N ILE A 247 6.58 19.56 -7.33
CA ILE A 247 6.90 18.93 -6.05
C ILE A 247 7.74 19.87 -5.18
N ASP A 248 8.69 20.58 -5.80
CA ASP A 248 9.53 21.57 -5.10
C ASP A 248 8.69 22.74 -4.57
N ASP A 249 7.68 23.16 -5.33
CA ASP A 249 6.71 24.18 -4.90
C ASP A 249 5.95 23.72 -3.64
N LEU A 250 5.51 22.47 -3.59
CA LEU A 250 4.83 21.90 -2.41
C LEU A 250 5.76 21.83 -1.19
N HIS A 251 7.02 21.44 -1.37
CA HIS A 251 8.01 21.47 -0.30
C HIS A 251 8.23 22.90 0.23
N PHE A 252 8.29 23.88 -0.66
CA PHE A 252 8.42 25.29 -0.29
C PHE A 252 7.18 25.78 0.46
N GLU A 253 5.97 25.47 0.00
CA GLU A 253 4.72 25.85 0.67
C GLU A 253 4.61 25.24 2.07
N ILE A 254 4.97 23.97 2.25
CA ILE A 254 5.01 23.29 3.55
C ILE A 254 5.97 24.05 4.49
N ASN A 255 7.20 24.30 4.06
CA ASN A 255 8.17 25.03 4.88
C ASN A 255 7.69 26.42 5.24
N SER A 256 7.27 27.19 4.23
CA SER A 256 6.82 28.59 4.43
C SER A 256 5.66 28.67 5.41
N TYR A 257 4.71 27.75 5.32
CA TYR A 257 3.58 27.71 6.24
C TYR A 257 4.01 27.43 7.68
N PHE A 258 4.76 26.34 7.89
CA PHE A 258 5.17 25.97 9.24
C PHE A 258 6.16 26.96 9.86
N ASP A 259 7.06 27.55 9.08
CA ASP A 259 7.98 28.58 9.56
C ASP A 259 7.19 29.83 10.05
N MET A 260 6.21 30.27 9.26
CA MET A 260 5.33 31.39 9.65
C MET A 260 4.57 31.07 10.96
N VAL A 261 4.02 29.87 11.09
CA VAL A 261 3.27 29.47 12.28
C VAL A 261 4.20 29.36 13.50
N ILE A 262 5.38 28.77 13.34
CA ILE A 262 6.38 28.64 14.40
C ILE A 262 6.82 30.03 14.88
N GLU A 263 7.14 30.95 13.98
CA GLU A 263 7.54 32.32 14.31
C GLU A 263 6.43 33.06 15.04
N LYS A 264 5.17 32.98 14.57
CA LYS A 264 3.99 33.58 15.21
C LYS A 264 3.84 33.17 16.69
N TYR A 265 4.12 31.91 17.01
CA TYR A 265 3.98 31.38 18.37
C TYR A 265 5.23 31.56 19.22
N SER A 266 6.42 31.62 18.64
CA SER A 266 7.66 31.97 19.35
C SER A 266 7.61 33.41 19.86
N ASN A 267 7.21 34.38 19.03
CA ASN A 267 7.10 35.79 19.39
C ASN A 267 6.02 36.06 20.46
N ARG A 268 5.05 35.16 20.66
CA ARG A 268 4.04 35.27 21.73
C ARG A 268 4.56 34.83 23.10
N LYS A 269 5.54 33.91 23.15
CA LYS A 269 6.16 33.45 24.40
C LYS A 269 7.08 34.50 25.02
N ASP A 270 7.65 35.36 24.20
CA ASP A 270 8.55 36.46 24.67
C ASP A 270 7.80 37.69 25.23
N VAL A 271 6.45 37.68 25.20
CA VAL A 271 5.59 38.80 25.65
C VAL A 271 4.84 38.47 26.96
N ILE A 272 5.03 37.27 27.52
CA ILE A 272 4.48 36.84 28.82
C ILE A 272 5.62 36.62 29.81
#